data_c365ad2c8f081b489d4cf59837fefc03
#
_entry.id   c365ad2c8f081b489d4cf59837fefc03
#
_cell.length_a   1.000
_cell.length_b   1.000
_cell.length_c   1.000
_cell.angle_alpha   90.00
_cell.angle_beta   90.00
_cell.angle_gamma   90.00
#
_symmetry.space_group_name_H-M   'P 1'
#
loop_
_entity.id
_entity.type
_entity.pdbx_description
1 polymer ?
#
loop_
_entity_poly.entity_id
_entity_poly.type
_entity_poly.pdbx_seq_one_letter_code
_entity_poly.pdbx_strand_id
1 'polypeptide(L)'
;MEHNLTHWYGTTTEKILAWRQLRKSLGPINNLESTLDSVANWWTYAPWVKKTIDPYQPETWPTPWDMISKGHFCRSAIALGQAYTIWNLYPEMKCEIWLINNRSEQDVHLITVVNDSIMLNYTMTTLVTVENADYELLNTVTREDLKHIKL
;
A
#
# COMPACT_ATOMS: atom_id res chain seq x y z
N MET A 1 -7.90 18.10 -0.93
CA MET A 1 -6.92 18.40 0.12
C MET A 1 -5.53 18.02 -0.36
N GLU A 2 -4.63 18.97 -0.36
CA GLU A 2 -3.26 18.69 -0.73
C GLU A 2 -2.51 18.09 0.46
N HIS A 3 -1.79 17.00 0.22
CA HIS A 3 -0.90 16.43 1.20
C HIS A 3 0.50 16.97 0.99
N ASN A 4 1.10 17.46 2.06
CA ASN A 4 2.50 17.84 2.02
C ASN A 4 3.34 16.56 2.03
N LEU A 5 3.99 16.25 0.90
CA LEU A 5 4.78 15.03 0.72
C LEU A 5 6.26 15.22 1.02
N THR A 6 6.66 16.40 1.52
CA THR A 6 8.06 16.67 1.87
C THR A 6 8.55 15.84 3.04
N HIS A 7 7.64 15.24 3.83
CA HIS A 7 8.00 14.39 4.96
C HIS A 7 8.92 13.23 4.56
N TRP A 8 8.83 12.73 3.32
CA TRP A 8 9.68 11.63 2.86
C TRP A 8 11.18 11.96 2.90
N TYR A 9 11.53 13.25 2.92
CA TYR A 9 12.90 13.74 3.00
C TYR A 9 13.27 14.22 4.40
N GLY A 10 12.39 14.02 5.37
CA GLY A 10 12.61 14.40 6.77
C GLY A 10 13.29 13.31 7.59
N THR A 11 13.31 13.52 8.89
CA THR A 11 13.81 12.54 9.85
C THR A 11 12.86 11.35 9.95
N THR A 12 13.32 10.25 10.55
CA THR A 12 12.47 9.10 10.86
C THR A 12 11.24 9.51 11.67
N THR A 13 11.42 10.34 12.70
CA THR A 13 10.31 10.82 13.52
C THR A 13 9.31 11.61 12.69
N GLU A 14 9.77 12.49 11.82
CA GLU A 14 8.89 13.29 10.95
C GLU A 14 8.10 12.40 10.00
N LYS A 15 8.73 11.39 9.41
CA LYS A 15 8.05 10.44 8.51
C LYS A 15 6.98 9.63 9.23
N ILE A 16 7.28 9.13 10.42
CA ILE A 16 6.31 8.35 11.22
C ILE A 16 5.15 9.24 11.65
N LEU A 17 5.42 10.46 12.08
CA LEU A 17 4.36 11.42 12.43
C LEU A 17 3.50 11.77 11.22
N ALA A 18 4.08 11.89 10.04
CA ALA A 18 3.32 12.16 8.82
C ALA A 18 2.35 11.00 8.51
N TRP A 19 2.77 9.75 8.70
CA TRP A 19 1.88 8.59 8.52
C TRP A 19 0.74 8.61 9.54
N ARG A 20 1.05 8.95 10.79
CA ARG A 20 0.03 9.09 11.83
C ARG A 20 -0.97 10.21 11.49
N GLN A 21 -0.49 11.33 10.95
CA GLN A 21 -1.34 12.45 10.51
C GLN A 21 -2.27 12.01 9.38
N LEU A 22 -1.77 11.25 8.41
CA LEU A 22 -2.59 10.69 7.35
C LEU A 22 -3.73 9.86 7.95
N ARG A 23 -3.41 8.93 8.84
CA ARG A 23 -4.41 8.05 9.45
C ARG A 23 -5.47 8.82 10.22
N LYS A 24 -5.06 9.86 10.95
CA LYS A 24 -6.01 10.73 11.67
C LYS A 24 -6.91 11.51 10.73
N SER A 25 -6.37 11.98 9.60
CA SER A 25 -7.13 12.82 8.66
C SER A 25 -8.20 12.04 7.92
N LEU A 26 -8.03 10.74 7.75
CA LEU A 26 -8.98 9.92 6.97
C LEU A 26 -10.28 9.66 7.72
N GLY A 27 -10.21 9.38 9.02
CA GLY A 27 -11.40 9.18 9.85
C GLY A 27 -12.37 8.12 9.32
N PRO A 28 -13.67 8.21 9.69
CA PRO A 28 -14.69 7.32 9.16
C PRO A 28 -14.86 7.50 7.65
N ILE A 29 -15.18 6.38 6.95
CA ILE A 29 -15.34 6.41 5.51
C ILE A 29 -16.68 7.04 5.13
N ASN A 30 -16.66 8.16 4.43
CA ASN A 30 -17.82 8.79 3.81
C ASN A 30 -17.88 8.45 2.32
N ASN A 31 -16.71 8.40 1.66
CA ASN A 31 -16.58 8.06 0.24
C ASN A 31 -15.37 7.13 0.11
N LEU A 32 -15.63 5.88 -0.23
CA LEU A 32 -14.59 4.85 -0.29
C LEU A 32 -13.51 5.20 -1.30
N GLU A 33 -13.88 5.60 -2.51
CA GLU A 33 -12.90 5.94 -3.55
C GLU A 33 -11.99 7.08 -3.13
N SER A 34 -12.56 8.13 -2.54
CA SER A 34 -11.80 9.27 -2.05
C SER A 34 -10.80 8.87 -0.97
N THR A 35 -11.25 8.03 -0.03
CA THR A 35 -10.38 7.51 1.02
C THR A 35 -9.23 6.68 0.45
N LEU A 36 -9.54 5.78 -0.48
CA LEU A 36 -8.53 4.92 -1.09
C LEU A 36 -7.55 5.71 -1.97
N ASP A 37 -8.04 6.75 -2.66
CA ASP A 37 -7.16 7.66 -3.40
C ASP A 37 -6.16 8.35 -2.48
N SER A 38 -6.61 8.80 -1.33
CA SER A 38 -5.72 9.45 -0.34
C SER A 38 -4.65 8.48 0.16
N VAL A 39 -5.04 7.25 0.47
CA VAL A 39 -4.08 6.21 0.89
C VAL A 39 -3.08 5.92 -0.23
N ALA A 40 -3.58 5.70 -1.44
CA ALA A 40 -2.74 5.37 -2.58
C ALA A 40 -1.73 6.48 -2.87
N ASN A 41 -2.19 7.72 -2.93
CA ASN A 41 -1.34 8.86 -3.26
C ASN A 41 -0.24 9.10 -2.23
N TRP A 42 -0.56 8.95 -0.95
CA TRP A 42 0.43 9.18 0.10
C TRP A 42 1.65 8.26 -0.06
N TRP A 43 1.43 6.98 -0.39
CA TRP A 43 2.50 6.01 -0.57
C TRP A 43 3.17 6.08 -1.94
N THR A 44 2.38 6.39 -2.98
CA THR A 44 2.88 6.45 -4.35
C THR A 44 4.03 7.45 -4.55
N TYR A 45 4.01 8.56 -3.81
CA TYR A 45 5.04 9.58 -3.92
C TYR A 45 6.27 9.35 -3.04
N ALA A 46 6.37 8.20 -2.38
CA ALA A 46 7.56 7.83 -1.62
C ALA A 46 8.77 7.65 -2.56
N PRO A 47 9.98 7.93 -2.09
CA PRO A 47 11.19 7.76 -2.90
C PRO A 47 11.36 6.32 -3.38
N TRP A 48 11.64 6.15 -4.65
CA TRP A 48 11.70 4.85 -5.32
C TRP A 48 13.11 4.28 -5.36
N VAL A 49 13.19 2.97 -5.12
CA VAL A 49 14.39 2.17 -5.38
C VAL A 49 13.97 0.86 -6.04
N LYS A 50 14.91 0.16 -6.62
CA LYS A 50 14.64 -1.01 -7.45
C LYS A 50 14.00 -2.17 -6.70
N LYS A 51 14.49 -2.49 -5.49
CA LYS A 51 13.98 -3.61 -4.70
C LYS A 51 14.24 -3.39 -3.22
N THR A 52 13.21 -3.50 -2.40
CA THR A 52 13.33 -3.44 -0.94
C THR A 52 12.70 -4.63 -0.24
N ILE A 53 11.79 -5.34 -0.90
CA ILE A 53 11.17 -6.56 -0.35
C ILE A 53 11.12 -7.64 -1.42
N ASP A 54 10.98 -8.89 -0.98
CA ASP A 54 10.74 -10.02 -1.87
C ASP A 54 9.24 -10.32 -1.89
N PRO A 55 8.55 -10.07 -3.02
CA PRO A 55 7.10 -10.28 -3.09
C PRO A 55 6.70 -11.76 -2.98
N TYR A 56 7.64 -12.67 -3.13
CA TYR A 56 7.38 -14.11 -3.05
C TYR A 56 7.54 -14.68 -1.63
N GLN A 57 8.03 -13.87 -0.67
CA GLN A 57 8.33 -14.33 0.68
C GLN A 57 7.66 -13.45 1.74
N PRO A 58 6.34 -13.59 1.94
CA PRO A 58 5.60 -12.74 2.88
C PRO A 58 6.15 -12.75 4.30
N GLU A 59 6.74 -13.86 4.73
CA GLU A 59 7.33 -14.01 6.05
C GLU A 59 8.52 -13.08 6.31
N THR A 60 9.11 -12.51 5.23
CA THR A 60 10.24 -11.59 5.34
C THR A 60 9.83 -10.11 5.27
N TRP A 61 8.55 -9.83 5.05
CA TRP A 61 8.10 -8.45 4.87
C TRP A 61 8.25 -7.63 6.15
N PRO A 62 8.70 -6.38 6.03
CA PRO A 62 8.94 -5.51 7.18
C PRO A 62 7.63 -4.95 7.76
N THR A 63 7.74 -4.42 8.98
CA THR A 63 6.66 -3.66 9.60
C THR A 63 6.53 -2.29 8.91
N PRO A 64 5.37 -1.62 9.03
CA PRO A 64 5.23 -0.27 8.47
C PRO A 64 6.24 0.72 9.06
N TRP A 65 6.54 0.60 10.35
CA TRP A 65 7.53 1.49 10.99
C TRP A 65 8.92 1.30 10.41
N ASP A 66 9.32 0.05 10.17
CA ASP A 66 10.63 -0.24 9.54
C ASP A 66 10.71 0.32 8.12
N MET A 67 9.65 0.14 7.33
CA MET A 67 9.61 0.67 5.97
C MET A 67 9.70 2.19 5.95
N ILE A 68 8.91 2.85 6.79
CA ILE A 68 8.88 4.31 6.85
C ILE A 68 10.22 4.86 7.36
N SER A 69 10.83 4.18 8.33
CA SER A 69 12.14 4.58 8.85
C SER A 69 13.21 4.57 7.77
N LYS A 70 13.20 3.56 6.90
CA LYS A 70 14.13 3.47 5.77
C LYS A 70 13.82 4.54 4.72
N GLY A 71 12.55 4.81 4.49
CA GLY A 71 12.09 5.94 3.68
C GLY A 71 12.30 5.81 2.18
N HIS A 72 12.55 4.62 1.66
CA HIS A 72 12.59 4.36 0.23
C HIS A 72 11.96 3.01 -0.08
N PHE A 73 11.29 2.89 -1.23
CA PHE A 73 10.35 1.82 -1.51
C PHE A 73 10.49 1.29 -2.93
N CYS A 74 10.37 -0.02 -3.10
CA CYS A 74 10.13 -0.60 -4.42
C CYS A 74 8.61 -0.63 -4.67
N ARG A 75 8.24 -0.99 -5.88
CA ARG A 75 6.82 -1.06 -6.30
C ARG A 75 5.99 -1.90 -5.35
N SER A 76 6.47 -3.07 -4.98
CA SER A 76 5.75 -3.98 -4.08
C SER A 76 5.66 -3.46 -2.65
N ALA A 77 6.68 -2.76 -2.16
CA ALA A 77 6.66 -2.15 -0.83
C ALA A 77 5.59 -1.05 -0.72
N ILE A 78 5.34 -0.33 -1.81
CA ILE A 78 4.26 0.67 -1.84
C ILE A 78 2.90 0.01 -1.59
N ALA A 79 2.62 -1.11 -2.26
CA ALA A 79 1.38 -1.86 -2.04
C ALA A 79 1.26 -2.32 -0.60
N LEU A 80 2.37 -2.78 -0.02
CA LEU A 80 2.40 -3.23 1.37
C LEU A 80 2.06 -2.09 2.33
N GLY A 81 2.63 -0.90 2.11
CA GLY A 81 2.31 0.28 2.90
C GLY A 81 0.85 0.68 2.81
N GLN A 82 0.28 0.62 1.62
CA GLN A 82 -1.14 0.89 1.39
C GLN A 82 -2.02 -0.09 2.17
N ALA A 83 -1.71 -1.38 2.12
CA ALA A 83 -2.45 -2.40 2.86
C ALA A 83 -2.34 -2.20 4.37
N TYR A 84 -1.15 -1.92 4.87
CA TYR A 84 -0.94 -1.66 6.30
C TYR A 84 -1.79 -0.49 6.79
N THR A 85 -1.89 0.56 6.00
CA THR A 85 -2.70 1.74 6.34
C THR A 85 -4.18 1.36 6.43
N ILE A 86 -4.69 0.62 5.45
CA ILE A 86 -6.09 0.20 5.41
C ILE A 86 -6.39 -0.76 6.57
N TRP A 87 -5.56 -1.75 6.80
CA TRP A 87 -5.75 -2.71 7.89
C TRP A 87 -5.73 -2.03 9.26
N ASN A 88 -4.86 -1.02 9.44
CA ASN A 88 -4.78 -0.28 10.70
C ASN A 88 -6.04 0.53 10.96
N LEU A 89 -6.55 1.22 9.92
CA LEU A 89 -7.69 2.14 10.06
C LEU A 89 -9.04 1.44 9.99
N TYR A 90 -9.17 0.44 9.13
CA TYR A 90 -10.45 -0.17 8.80
C TYR A 90 -10.37 -1.69 8.90
N PRO A 91 -10.20 -2.24 10.12
CA PRO A 91 -10.00 -3.69 10.29
C PRO A 91 -11.19 -4.55 9.82
N GLU A 92 -12.38 -3.95 9.70
CA GLU A 92 -13.56 -4.65 9.21
C GLU A 92 -13.64 -4.72 7.69
N MET A 93 -12.81 -3.94 7.00
CA MET A 93 -12.82 -3.91 5.53
C MET A 93 -12.04 -5.09 4.98
N LYS A 94 -12.61 -5.76 3.97
CA LYS A 94 -11.87 -6.81 3.28
C LYS A 94 -10.75 -6.18 2.45
N CYS A 95 -9.52 -6.43 2.83
CA CYS A 95 -8.34 -5.92 2.15
C CYS A 95 -7.27 -7.00 2.11
N GLU A 96 -6.79 -7.31 0.92
CA GLU A 96 -5.80 -8.34 0.68
C GLU A 96 -4.66 -7.79 -0.16
N ILE A 97 -3.51 -8.44 -0.08
CA ILE A 97 -2.39 -8.18 -0.98
C ILE A 97 -2.38 -9.29 -2.02
N TRP A 98 -2.34 -8.92 -3.29
CA TRP A 98 -2.22 -9.88 -4.38
C TRP A 98 -0.88 -9.73 -5.06
N LEU A 99 -0.21 -10.85 -5.31
CA LEU A 99 0.94 -10.90 -6.21
C LEU A 99 0.40 -11.19 -7.60
N ILE A 100 0.66 -10.30 -8.53
CA ILE A 100 0.15 -10.40 -9.90
C ILE A 100 1.26 -10.29 -10.93
N ASN A 101 1.02 -10.91 -12.08
CA ASN A 101 1.69 -10.55 -13.32
C ASN A 101 0.82 -9.48 -13.99
N ASN A 102 1.27 -8.23 -13.94
CA ASN A 102 0.57 -7.10 -14.53
C ASN A 102 0.91 -7.06 -16.02
N ARG A 103 -0.02 -7.52 -16.87
CA ARG A 103 0.23 -7.63 -18.30
C ARG A 103 0.32 -6.27 -18.98
N SER A 104 -0.39 -5.27 -18.46
CA SER A 104 -0.34 -3.91 -19.01
C SER A 104 1.04 -3.29 -18.86
N GLU A 105 1.73 -3.55 -17.76
CA GLU A 105 3.04 -2.99 -17.46
C GLU A 105 4.18 -4.00 -17.65
N GLN A 106 3.86 -5.25 -17.97
CA GLN A 106 4.81 -6.34 -18.13
C GLN A 106 5.72 -6.49 -16.92
N ASP A 107 5.11 -6.50 -15.74
CA ASP A 107 5.83 -6.55 -14.46
C ASP A 107 5.09 -7.42 -13.46
N VAL A 108 5.86 -8.10 -12.61
CA VAL A 108 5.33 -8.88 -11.49
C VAL A 108 5.52 -8.06 -10.23
N HIS A 109 4.42 -7.74 -9.56
CA HIS A 109 4.48 -6.95 -8.34
C HIS A 109 3.26 -7.17 -7.46
N LEU A 110 3.33 -6.67 -6.23
CA LEU A 110 2.21 -6.68 -5.31
C LEU A 110 1.25 -5.53 -5.62
N ILE A 111 -0.02 -5.78 -5.39
CA ILE A 111 -1.08 -4.77 -5.37
C ILE A 111 -1.91 -4.96 -4.11
N THR A 112 -2.64 -3.92 -3.75
CA THR A 112 -3.60 -3.96 -2.64
C THR A 112 -5.00 -4.00 -3.23
N VAL A 113 -5.83 -4.93 -2.77
CA VAL A 113 -7.19 -5.12 -3.29
C VAL A 113 -8.20 -4.97 -2.18
N VAL A 114 -9.15 -4.06 -2.36
CA VAL A 114 -10.19 -3.74 -1.39
C VAL A 114 -11.54 -4.25 -1.90
N ASN A 115 -12.22 -4.98 -1.04
CA ASN A 115 -13.56 -5.53 -1.30
C ASN A 115 -13.63 -6.36 -2.59
N ASP A 116 -12.55 -7.06 -2.94
CA ASP A 116 -12.43 -7.85 -4.17
C ASP A 116 -12.67 -7.04 -5.46
N SER A 117 -12.66 -5.72 -5.39
CA SER A 117 -13.12 -4.87 -6.48
C SER A 117 -12.14 -3.77 -6.88
N ILE A 118 -11.52 -3.11 -5.91
CA ILE A 118 -10.69 -1.92 -6.16
C ILE A 118 -9.23 -2.23 -5.93
N MET A 119 -8.40 -1.98 -6.94
CA MET A 119 -6.97 -2.19 -6.90
C MET A 119 -6.22 -0.88 -6.66
N LEU A 120 -5.33 -0.87 -5.66
CA LEU A 120 -4.32 0.15 -5.45
C LEU A 120 -2.99 -0.40 -5.96
N ASN A 121 -2.19 0.44 -6.60
CA ASN A 121 -0.87 0.08 -7.10
C ASN A 121 -0.88 -0.80 -8.38
N TYR A 122 -2.03 -1.01 -9.00
CA TYR A 122 -2.05 -1.62 -10.34
C TYR A 122 -1.45 -0.66 -11.35
N THR A 123 -1.86 0.62 -11.29
CA THR A 123 -1.13 1.74 -11.87
C THR A 123 -0.66 2.64 -10.73
N MET A 124 0.36 3.45 -10.98
CA MET A 124 0.91 4.34 -9.93
C MET A 124 0.02 5.53 -9.63
N THR A 125 -0.87 5.89 -10.53
CA THR A 125 -1.55 7.19 -10.47
C THR A 125 -3.05 7.10 -10.18
N THR A 126 -3.69 5.96 -10.43
CA THR A 126 -5.14 5.85 -10.30
C THR A 126 -5.55 4.52 -9.71
N LEU A 127 -6.72 4.51 -9.08
CA LEU A 127 -7.40 3.28 -8.71
C LEU A 127 -7.92 2.59 -9.98
N VAL A 128 -7.89 1.26 -9.98
CA VAL A 128 -8.41 0.46 -11.10
C VAL A 128 -9.32 -0.60 -10.52
N THR A 129 -10.45 -0.87 -11.18
CA THR A 129 -11.30 -1.96 -10.76
C THR A 129 -10.76 -3.30 -11.27
N VAL A 130 -10.97 -4.36 -10.51
CA VAL A 130 -10.54 -5.71 -10.88
C VAL A 130 -11.04 -6.09 -12.27
N GLU A 131 -12.27 -5.71 -12.62
CA GLU A 131 -12.88 -6.01 -13.90
C GLU A 131 -12.13 -5.40 -15.09
N ASN A 132 -11.51 -4.24 -14.88
CA ASN A 132 -10.84 -3.49 -15.94
C ASN A 132 -9.34 -3.75 -16.01
N ALA A 133 -8.82 -4.58 -15.12
CA ALA A 133 -7.38 -4.87 -15.06
C ALA A 133 -7.03 -6.10 -15.91
N ASP A 134 -5.87 -6.05 -16.55
CA ASP A 134 -5.32 -7.17 -17.29
C ASP A 134 -4.15 -7.77 -16.51
N TYR A 135 -4.39 -8.91 -15.86
CA TYR A 135 -3.41 -9.49 -14.95
C TYR A 135 -3.58 -11.01 -14.83
N GLU A 136 -2.54 -11.65 -14.34
CA GLU A 136 -2.58 -13.04 -13.89
C GLU A 136 -2.34 -13.04 -12.38
N LEU A 137 -3.25 -13.65 -11.64
CA LEU A 137 -3.12 -13.77 -10.19
C LEU A 137 -2.14 -14.89 -9.85
N LEU A 138 -1.07 -14.57 -9.13
CA LEU A 138 -0.04 -15.53 -8.75
C LEU A 138 -0.19 -16.00 -7.30
N ASN A 139 -0.57 -15.09 -6.39
CA ASN A 139 -0.78 -15.42 -4.99
C ASN A 139 -1.63 -14.36 -4.30
N THR A 140 -2.29 -14.75 -3.22
CA THR A 140 -3.02 -13.83 -2.35
C THR A 140 -2.48 -13.94 -0.93
N VAL A 141 -2.37 -12.79 -0.25
CA VAL A 141 -1.91 -12.71 1.14
C VAL A 141 -2.92 -11.91 1.94
N THR A 142 -3.42 -12.50 3.00
CA THR A 142 -4.37 -11.86 3.89
C THR A 142 -3.66 -11.26 5.10
N ARG A 143 -4.39 -10.45 5.87
CA ARG A 143 -3.89 -9.91 7.13
C ARG A 143 -3.43 -11.04 8.07
N GLU A 144 -4.20 -12.12 8.12
CA GLU A 144 -3.93 -13.27 8.99
C GLU A 144 -2.66 -14.03 8.59
N ASP A 145 -2.28 -13.97 7.32
CA ASP A 145 -1.04 -14.61 6.85
C ASP A 145 0.21 -13.88 7.33
N LEU A 146 0.09 -12.64 7.80
CA LEU A 146 1.20 -11.80 8.24
C LEU A 146 1.21 -11.66 9.76
N LYS A 147 1.23 -12.80 10.46
CA LYS A 147 1.16 -12.84 11.93
C LYS A 147 2.33 -12.14 12.63
N HIS A 148 3.47 -12.04 11.96
CA HIS A 148 4.65 -11.36 12.49
C HIS A 148 4.54 -9.83 12.46
N ILE A 149 3.55 -9.29 11.72
CA ILE A 149 3.34 -7.86 11.60
C ILE A 149 2.24 -7.43 12.58
N LYS A 150 2.60 -6.53 13.49
CA LYS A 150 1.66 -5.91 14.42
C LYS A 150 1.40 -4.48 13.99
N LEU A 151 0.14 -4.11 13.98
CA LEU A 151 -0.29 -2.77 13.53
C LEU A 151 -0.91 -1.98 14.67
#